data_88adcd8bc8b5bddd3c04c1ef6b8ee5ca
#
_entry.id   88adcd8bc8b5bddd3c04c1ef6b8ee5ca
#
_cell.length_a   1.000
_cell.length_b   1.000
_cell.length_c   1.000
_cell.angle_alpha   90.00
_cell.angle_beta   90.00
_cell.angle_gamma   90.00
#
_symmetry.space_group_name_H-M   'P 1'
#
loop_
_entity.id
_entity.type
_entity.pdbx_description
1 polymer ?
#
loop_
_entity_poly.entity_id
_entity_poly.type
_entity_poly.pdbx_seq_one_letter_code
_entity_poly.pdbx_strand_id
1 'polypeptide(L)'
;MEQTKTIPDLVVVKHEDGKMSEPEPGLKRRVLAYNEKLFLAEHEMTKGWVGTMHSHPHDQIVYIVRGHLKVTCQGQTFDLRTGDTFVVRGGVEHGASAFEASIVIDVFTPWREDYLS
;
A
#
# COMPACT_ATOMS: atom_id res chain seq x y z
N MET A 1 -4.74 -8.43 -14.02
CA MET A 1 -5.71 -8.45 -12.91
C MET A 1 -7.10 -8.16 -13.41
N GLU A 2 -8.03 -8.88 -12.89
CA GLU A 2 -9.43 -8.66 -13.22
C GLU A 2 -10.16 -8.02 -12.05
N GLN A 3 -11.00 -7.05 -12.33
CA GLN A 3 -11.95 -6.51 -11.40
C GLN A 3 -13.33 -7.05 -11.72
N THR A 4 -14.07 -7.48 -10.71
CA THR A 4 -15.44 -7.92 -10.88
C THR A 4 -16.33 -6.69 -10.89
N LYS A 5 -16.94 -6.42 -12.04
CA LYS A 5 -17.81 -5.28 -12.21
C LYS A 5 -19.25 -5.76 -12.08
N THR A 6 -19.90 -5.39 -10.98
CA THR A 6 -21.22 -5.89 -10.65
C THR A 6 -22.34 -5.06 -11.26
N ILE A 7 -22.17 -3.76 -11.35
CA ILE A 7 -23.08 -2.83 -12.03
C ILE A 7 -22.26 -1.69 -12.60
N PRO A 8 -22.80 -0.90 -13.53
CA PRO A 8 -22.11 0.30 -13.99
C PRO A 8 -21.72 1.18 -12.81
N ASP A 9 -20.53 1.72 -12.83
CA ASP A 9 -19.97 2.61 -11.82
C ASP A 9 -19.71 1.98 -10.46
N LEU A 10 -19.88 0.67 -10.32
CA LEU A 10 -19.54 -0.06 -9.12
C LEU A 10 -18.60 -1.21 -9.46
N VAL A 11 -17.43 -1.23 -8.82
CA VAL A 11 -16.44 -2.29 -8.97
C VAL A 11 -16.32 -3.03 -7.64
N VAL A 12 -16.49 -4.34 -7.68
CA VAL A 12 -16.35 -5.20 -6.50
C VAL A 12 -15.22 -6.19 -6.76
N VAL A 13 -14.27 -6.27 -5.86
CA VAL A 13 -13.17 -7.23 -5.94
C VAL A 13 -13.15 -8.02 -4.63
N LYS A 14 -13.37 -9.32 -4.71
CA LYS A 14 -13.21 -10.21 -3.56
C LYS A 14 -11.73 -10.32 -3.24
N HIS A 15 -11.40 -10.54 -1.97
CA HIS A 15 -10.01 -10.64 -1.55
C HIS A 15 -9.22 -11.67 -2.37
N GLU A 16 -9.81 -12.84 -2.57
CA GLU A 16 -9.17 -13.93 -3.32
C GLU A 16 -8.99 -13.62 -4.81
N ASP A 17 -9.72 -12.64 -5.34
CA ASP A 17 -9.60 -12.25 -6.74
C ASP A 17 -8.60 -11.12 -6.95
N GLY A 18 -8.02 -10.59 -5.88
CA GLY A 18 -7.01 -9.56 -5.99
C GLY A 18 -5.74 -10.10 -6.64
N LYS A 19 -5.09 -9.24 -7.43
CA LYS A 19 -3.86 -9.61 -8.11
C LYS A 19 -2.69 -9.59 -7.14
N MET A 20 -2.11 -10.77 -6.89
CA MET A 20 -0.93 -10.90 -6.03
C MET A 20 0.34 -10.78 -6.83
N SER A 21 1.33 -10.13 -6.23
CA SER A 21 2.70 -10.09 -6.73
C SER A 21 3.66 -9.98 -5.56
N GLU A 22 4.93 -10.24 -5.83
CA GLU A 22 5.99 -10.04 -4.84
C GLU A 22 7.04 -9.14 -5.49
N PRO A 23 6.86 -7.79 -5.42
CA PRO A 23 7.76 -6.85 -6.11
C PRO A 23 9.20 -6.95 -5.67
N GLU A 24 9.43 -7.38 -4.44
CA GLU A 24 10.79 -7.61 -3.91
C GLU A 24 10.69 -8.62 -2.78
N PRO A 25 11.80 -9.28 -2.44
CA PRO A 25 11.79 -10.26 -1.35
C PRO A 25 11.26 -9.65 -0.05
N GLY A 26 10.30 -10.33 0.55
CA GLY A 26 9.71 -9.88 1.81
C GLY A 26 8.57 -8.90 1.69
N LEU A 27 8.20 -8.52 0.47
CA LEU A 27 7.08 -7.60 0.24
C LEU A 27 6.11 -8.23 -0.75
N LYS A 28 4.91 -8.55 -0.29
CA LYS A 28 3.83 -9.04 -1.15
C LYS A 28 2.80 -7.94 -1.32
N ARG A 29 2.27 -7.83 -2.53
CA ARG A 29 1.26 -6.84 -2.88
C ARG A 29 0.03 -7.53 -3.42
N ARG A 30 -1.13 -7.11 -2.93
CA ARG A 30 -2.42 -7.54 -3.48
C ARG A 30 -3.17 -6.30 -3.93
N VAL A 31 -3.38 -6.17 -5.23
CA VAL A 31 -4.18 -5.07 -5.78
C VAL A 31 -5.65 -5.47 -5.68
N LEU A 32 -6.44 -4.62 -5.05
CA LEU A 32 -7.86 -4.85 -4.86
C LEU A 32 -8.66 -3.84 -5.70
N ALA A 33 -9.77 -3.31 -5.18
CA ALA A 33 -10.64 -2.46 -6.00
C ALA A 33 -9.98 -1.13 -6.35
N TYR A 34 -10.24 -0.66 -7.56
CA TYR A 34 -9.73 0.63 -8.01
C TYR A 34 -10.56 1.17 -9.17
N ASN A 35 -10.45 2.46 -9.37
CA ASN A 35 -10.82 3.14 -10.61
C ASN A 35 -9.72 4.16 -10.89
N GLU A 36 -9.91 5.05 -11.84
CA GLU A 36 -8.84 5.98 -12.23
C GLU A 36 -8.51 7.02 -11.15
N LYS A 37 -9.36 7.20 -10.16
CA LYS A 37 -9.17 8.19 -9.09
C LYS A 37 -8.72 7.59 -7.77
N LEU A 38 -9.16 6.36 -7.48
CA LEU A 38 -8.92 5.71 -6.20
C LEU A 38 -8.35 4.31 -6.44
N PHE A 39 -7.37 3.93 -5.63
CA PHE A 39 -6.68 2.67 -5.81
C PHE A 39 -6.35 2.07 -4.45
N LEU A 40 -6.80 0.84 -4.23
CA LEU A 40 -6.56 0.16 -2.97
C LEU A 40 -5.64 -1.03 -3.18
N ALA A 41 -4.56 -1.10 -2.38
CA ALA A 41 -3.65 -2.23 -2.35
C ALA A 41 -3.41 -2.66 -0.92
N GLU A 42 -3.24 -3.96 -0.73
CA GLU A 42 -2.85 -4.54 0.55
C GLU A 42 -1.40 -5.00 0.40
N HIS A 43 -0.56 -4.62 1.36
CA HIS A 43 0.83 -5.07 1.39
C HIS A 43 1.09 -5.90 2.63
N GLU A 44 1.83 -6.99 2.44
CA GLU A 44 2.33 -7.82 3.54
C GLU A 44 3.84 -7.75 3.53
N MET A 45 4.43 -7.42 4.67
CA MET A 45 5.88 -7.36 4.82
C MET A 45 6.32 -8.42 5.84
N THR A 46 7.40 -9.13 5.52
CA THR A 46 8.03 -10.02 6.49
C THR A 46 8.82 -9.20 7.50
N LYS A 47 9.04 -9.78 8.68
CA LYS A 47 9.89 -9.15 9.69
C LYS A 47 11.28 -8.90 9.09
N GLY A 48 11.75 -7.66 9.26
CA GLY A 48 13.06 -7.26 8.78
C GLY A 48 13.08 -6.68 7.37
N TRP A 49 11.93 -6.63 6.69
CA TRP A 49 11.88 -6.00 5.38
C TRP A 49 12.22 -4.50 5.51
N VAL A 50 13.04 -4.00 4.59
CA VAL A 50 13.42 -2.60 4.53
C VAL A 50 13.11 -2.07 3.14
N GLY A 51 12.19 -1.11 3.07
CA GLY A 51 11.84 -0.46 1.82
C GLY A 51 12.79 0.68 1.50
N THR A 52 13.01 0.90 0.22
CA THR A 52 13.83 2.02 -0.26
C THR A 52 13.06 3.33 -0.11
N MET A 53 13.77 4.40 0.27
CA MET A 53 13.19 5.75 0.23
C MET A 53 12.80 6.07 -1.21
N HIS A 54 11.58 6.56 -1.40
CA HIS A 54 11.05 6.82 -2.73
C HIS A 54 9.98 7.91 -2.68
N SER A 55 9.61 8.41 -3.85
CA SER A 55 8.48 9.31 -3.99
C SER A 55 7.66 8.92 -5.21
N HIS A 56 6.43 9.35 -5.22
CA HIS A 56 5.50 9.14 -6.34
C HIS A 56 4.52 10.31 -6.38
N PRO A 57 3.92 10.60 -7.53
CA PRO A 57 3.01 11.75 -7.63
C PRO A 57 1.68 11.58 -6.90
N HIS A 58 1.39 10.38 -6.45
CA HIS A 58 0.13 10.05 -5.79
C HIS A 58 0.12 10.52 -4.34
N ASP A 59 -1.03 10.98 -3.86
CA ASP A 59 -1.28 11.04 -2.42
C ASP A 59 -1.56 9.62 -1.95
N GLN A 60 -1.14 9.32 -0.73
CA GLN A 60 -1.26 7.97 -0.19
C GLN A 60 -1.65 8.02 1.28
N ILE A 61 -2.66 7.23 1.64
CA ILE A 61 -2.99 7.03 3.04
C ILE A 61 -2.82 5.55 3.36
N VAL A 62 -2.25 5.28 4.54
CA VAL A 62 -1.92 3.93 4.98
C VAL A 62 -2.58 3.65 6.31
N TYR A 63 -3.19 2.48 6.41
CA TYR A 63 -3.74 1.95 7.66
C TYR A 63 -2.99 0.67 8.00
N ILE A 64 -2.43 0.61 9.21
CA ILE A 64 -1.72 -0.59 9.65
C ILE A 64 -2.72 -1.55 10.26
N VAL A 65 -3.02 -2.62 9.52
CA VAL A 65 -3.97 -3.64 9.96
C VAL A 65 -3.38 -4.42 11.11
N ARG A 66 -2.09 -4.76 11.00
CA ARG A 66 -1.39 -5.55 12.01
C ARG A 66 0.11 -5.36 11.84
N GLY A 67 0.85 -5.19 12.92
CA GLY A 67 2.29 -5.22 12.89
C GLY A 67 2.95 -4.00 13.53
N HIS A 68 4.19 -3.76 13.09
CA HIS A 68 5.00 -2.67 13.62
C HIS A 68 5.93 -2.18 12.50
N LEU A 69 5.69 -0.96 12.05
CA LEU A 69 6.49 -0.31 11.02
C LEU A 69 7.23 0.88 11.57
N LYS A 70 8.38 1.15 10.98
CA LYS A 70 9.07 2.41 11.13
C LYS A 70 8.91 3.17 9.83
N VAL A 71 8.34 4.37 9.88
CA VAL A 71 8.14 5.22 8.71
C VAL A 71 9.10 6.39 8.79
N THR A 72 9.80 6.66 7.71
CA THR A 72 10.79 7.75 7.65
C THR A 72 10.35 8.76 6.59
N CYS A 73 10.34 10.03 6.98
CA CYS A 73 9.96 11.12 6.08
C CYS A 73 10.62 12.40 6.57
N GLN A 74 11.26 13.12 5.65
CA GLN A 74 11.88 14.42 5.94
C GLN A 74 12.83 14.38 7.15
N GLY A 75 13.65 13.32 7.21
CA GLY A 75 14.65 13.17 8.28
C GLY A 75 14.12 12.73 9.62
N GLN A 76 12.82 12.49 9.72
CA GLN A 76 12.20 12.04 10.97
C GLN A 76 11.70 10.61 10.81
N THR A 77 11.65 9.89 11.93
CA THR A 77 11.16 8.51 11.95
C THR A 77 10.03 8.40 12.95
N PHE A 78 9.06 7.54 12.60
CA PHE A 78 7.86 7.34 13.40
C PHE A 78 7.63 5.84 13.57
N ASP A 79 7.36 5.41 14.80
CA ASP A 79 6.98 4.04 15.09
C ASP A 79 5.47 3.93 15.00
N LEU A 80 5.01 3.09 14.09
CA LEU A 80 3.57 2.89 13.88
C LEU A 80 3.21 1.44 14.12
N ARG A 81 2.10 1.24 14.82
CA ARG A 81 1.63 -0.09 15.21
C ARG A 81 0.22 -0.32 14.75
N THR A 82 -0.31 -1.48 15.02
CA THR A 82 -1.68 -1.88 14.64
C THR A 82 -2.68 -0.75 14.94
N GLY A 83 -3.43 -0.37 13.92
CA GLY A 83 -4.44 0.68 14.03
C GLY A 83 -3.96 2.08 13.74
N ASP A 84 -2.64 2.28 13.65
CA ASP A 84 -2.08 3.60 13.34
C ASP A 84 -2.16 3.89 11.86
N THR A 85 -2.15 5.17 11.52
CA THR A 85 -2.30 5.63 10.14
C THR A 85 -1.33 6.75 9.82
N PHE A 86 -1.05 6.92 8.53
CA PHE A 86 -0.40 8.13 8.07
C PHE A 86 -0.87 8.46 6.67
N VAL A 87 -0.74 9.72 6.30
CA VAL A 87 -0.99 10.19 4.94
C VAL A 87 0.23 10.97 4.48
N VAL A 88 0.68 10.70 3.26
CA VAL A 88 1.80 11.41 2.66
C VAL A 88 1.35 12.03 1.34
N ARG A 89 1.71 13.29 1.16
CA ARG A 89 1.36 14.05 -0.05
C ARG A 89 2.22 13.59 -1.22
N GLY A 90 1.64 13.62 -2.41
CA GLY A 90 2.37 13.30 -3.64
C GLY A 90 3.65 14.12 -3.76
N GLY A 91 4.71 13.47 -4.24
CA GLY A 91 6.02 14.08 -4.44
C GLY A 91 6.92 14.09 -3.21
N VAL A 92 6.41 13.75 -2.05
CA VAL A 92 7.20 13.76 -0.81
C VAL A 92 7.91 12.42 -0.64
N GLU A 93 9.22 12.46 -0.47
CA GLU A 93 10.03 11.25 -0.29
C GLU A 93 9.75 10.62 1.08
N HIS A 94 9.55 9.32 1.08
CA HIS A 94 9.25 8.57 2.30
C HIS A 94 9.67 7.12 2.14
N GLY A 95 9.75 6.42 3.25
CA GLY A 95 10.08 4.99 3.26
C GLY A 95 9.59 4.32 4.51
N ALA A 96 9.56 3.00 4.49
CA ALA A 96 9.11 2.20 5.61
C ALA A 96 9.96 0.97 5.77
N SER A 97 10.03 0.45 6.99
CA SER A 97 10.62 -0.85 7.27
C SER A 97 9.77 -1.57 8.29
N ALA A 98 9.82 -2.91 8.28
CA ALA A 98 8.98 -3.72 9.14
C ALA A 98 9.82 -4.34 10.26
N PHE A 99 9.53 -3.98 11.51
CA PHE A 99 10.16 -4.60 12.67
C PHE A 99 9.51 -5.94 13.01
N GLU A 100 8.28 -6.12 12.58
CA GLU A 100 7.54 -7.38 12.73
C GLU A 100 6.81 -7.66 11.44
N ALA A 101 6.37 -8.89 11.24
CA ALA A 101 5.49 -9.21 10.11
C ALA A 101 4.28 -8.28 10.17
N SER A 102 4.00 -7.59 9.08
CA SER A 102 3.00 -6.53 9.06
C SER A 102 2.10 -6.63 7.85
N ILE A 103 0.87 -6.16 8.01
CA ILE A 103 -0.10 -6.03 6.93
C ILE A 103 -0.62 -4.61 6.97
N VAL A 104 -0.60 -3.95 5.81
CA VAL A 104 -1.11 -2.59 5.69
C VAL A 104 -2.08 -2.49 4.52
N ILE A 105 -2.98 -1.52 4.60
CA ILE A 105 -3.85 -1.13 3.52
C ILE A 105 -3.37 0.23 3.05
N ASP A 106 -3.14 0.34 1.73
CA ASP A 106 -2.73 1.59 1.08
C ASP A 106 -3.84 2.05 0.14
N VAL A 107 -4.20 3.32 0.25
CA VAL A 107 -5.12 3.94 -0.70
C VAL A 107 -4.41 5.10 -1.38
N PHE A 108 -4.43 5.09 -2.70
CA PHE A 108 -3.76 6.10 -3.53
C PHE A 108 -4.78 6.89 -4.35
N THR A 109 -4.43 8.13 -4.64
CA THR A 109 -5.13 8.93 -5.64
C THR A 109 -4.11 9.76 -6.42
N PRO A 110 -4.14 9.77 -7.76
CA PRO A 110 -4.95 8.90 -8.63
C PRO A 110 -4.47 7.44 -8.58
N TRP A 111 -4.96 6.61 -9.49
CA TRP A 111 -4.63 5.18 -9.49
C TRP A 111 -3.15 4.91 -9.76
N ARG A 112 -2.69 3.75 -9.30
CA ARG A 112 -1.31 3.30 -9.49
C ARG A 112 -1.23 2.42 -10.74
N GLU A 113 -1.16 3.06 -11.92
CA GLU A 113 -1.03 2.32 -13.17
C GLU A 113 0.21 1.44 -13.18
N ASP A 114 1.28 1.90 -12.53
CA ASP A 114 2.52 1.14 -12.44
C ASP A 114 2.35 -0.19 -11.70
N TYR A 115 1.35 -0.32 -10.80
CA TYR A 115 1.07 -1.57 -10.12
C TYR A 115 0.29 -2.55 -11.00
N LEU A 116 -0.23 -2.11 -12.12
CA LEU A 116 -1.08 -2.92 -13.00
C LEU A 116 -0.31 -3.57 -14.15
N SER A 117 0.94 -3.22 -14.35
CA SER A 117 1.76 -3.75 -15.45
C SER A 117 2.53 -5.00 -15.05
#